data_f747591c4b190e17a11735647ba842d2
#
_entry.id   f747591c4b190e17a11735647ba842d2
#
_cell.length_a   1.000
_cell.length_b   1.000
_cell.length_c   1.000
_cell.angle_alpha   90.00
_cell.angle_beta   90.00
_cell.angle_gamma   90.00
#
_symmetry.space_group_name_H-M   'P 1'
#
loop_
_entity.id
_entity.type
_entity.pdbx_description
1 polymer ?
#
loop_
_entity_poly.entity_id
_entity_poly.type
_entity_poly.pdbx_seq_one_letter_code
_entity_poly.pdbx_strand_id
1 'polypeptide(L)'
;IVGVLSTKQSVGIFRINSKKGKGCEQMGKTTQKRVRRKMALDLTLIAGLSGVLFWLDLYTRIPDHLMTASDDPKTEIFQNIFPDWLEEVVVADSQGKSDIPSENLTMTGTADGDMNDSYTVQCSLFGAIPVKQVEVDVVERQKIVPCGIPIGIYMKTQGVLIVGTGEVCDINGEPKNPGGDLVHSGDYILAVNDIPVSEKEEVVQQINQAVDGEVKLTVLRDSDIIELQAPVVQTGEKEYKAGIWIRDDTQGIGTLTYVAEDGTFGALGHGINDIDTSTLLTLEGGNIYDAKVCSIVKGMDGSPGEVGGIIDYQTENILGTITENSEIGIFGEMISEADTIGSGILGADSVREEIEGIEELEVAYRQEIQTGPATILSEITGERKEYQIEIEKINLNNSDANKSMVI
;
A
#
# COMPACT_ATOMS: atom_id res chain seq x y z
N ILE A 1 -11.85 6.51 36.21
CA ILE A 1 -11.85 7.51 37.32
C ILE A 1 -13.25 7.55 37.88
N VAL A 2 -13.45 6.90 39.03
CA VAL A 2 -14.70 6.91 39.79
C VAL A 2 -14.59 8.05 40.79
N GLY A 3 -15.41 9.07 40.62
CA GLY A 3 -15.57 10.15 41.56
C GLY A 3 -16.73 9.85 42.50
N VAL A 4 -16.45 9.64 43.78
CA VAL A 4 -17.46 9.54 44.85
C VAL A 4 -17.74 10.95 45.35
N LEU A 5 -18.98 11.41 45.21
CA LEU A 5 -19.48 12.61 45.88
C LEU A 5 -20.38 12.17 47.05
N SER A 6 -19.87 12.40 48.22
CA SER A 6 -20.61 12.29 49.47
C SER A 6 -21.35 13.60 49.76
N THR A 7 -22.66 13.55 49.86
CA THR A 7 -23.42 14.61 50.54
C THR A 7 -24.32 14.02 51.64
N LYS A 8 -23.95 14.37 52.88
CA LYS A 8 -24.80 14.18 54.07
C LYS A 8 -26.01 15.09 53.94
N GLN A 9 -27.21 14.53 54.02
CA GLN A 9 -28.39 15.29 54.48
C GLN A 9 -29.26 14.45 55.42
N SER A 10 -29.58 15.11 56.47
CA SER A 10 -30.27 14.75 57.66
C SER A 10 -31.55 13.92 57.51
N VAL A 11 -31.68 12.92 58.38
CA VAL A 11 -32.83 12.06 58.58
C VAL A 11 -33.89 12.83 59.37
N GLY A 12 -35.01 13.16 58.68
CA GLY A 12 -36.25 13.57 59.31
C GLY A 12 -37.14 12.36 59.49
N ILE A 13 -37.39 11.96 60.74
CA ILE A 13 -38.30 10.89 61.08
C ILE A 13 -39.75 11.41 61.02
N PHE A 14 -40.46 11.05 59.98
CA PHE A 14 -41.93 11.21 59.88
C PHE A 14 -42.60 9.88 60.24
N ARG A 15 -43.30 9.89 61.35
CA ARG A 15 -44.17 8.78 61.81
C ARG A 15 -45.49 8.87 61.10
N ILE A 16 -45.75 8.04 60.10
CA ILE A 16 -47.02 7.93 59.43
C ILE A 16 -47.78 6.72 60.00
N ASN A 17 -48.94 6.98 60.55
CA ASN A 17 -49.89 5.99 61.03
C ASN A 17 -50.39 5.14 59.88
N SER A 18 -50.20 3.82 59.94
CA SER A 18 -50.68 2.89 58.94
C SER A 18 -52.16 2.52 59.17
N LYS A 19 -53.02 2.98 58.30
CA LYS A 19 -54.27 2.29 58.01
C LYS A 19 -54.06 1.32 56.82
N LYS A 20 -53.99 0.03 57.09
CA LYS A 20 -53.91 -1.05 56.09
C LYS A 20 -55.19 -1.08 55.27
N GLY A 21 -55.12 -0.54 54.05
CA GLY A 21 -56.14 -0.77 53.03
C GLY A 21 -55.68 -1.84 52.05
N LYS A 22 -56.46 -2.92 51.87
CA LYS A 22 -56.17 -4.04 50.95
C LYS A 22 -55.94 -3.64 49.46
N GLY A 23 -56.19 -2.39 49.09
CA GLY A 23 -55.95 -1.85 47.72
C GLY A 23 -54.49 -1.47 47.41
N CYS A 24 -53.67 -1.20 48.43
CA CYS A 24 -52.27 -0.76 48.25
C CYS A 24 -51.32 -1.91 47.93
N GLU A 25 -51.66 -3.15 48.33
CA GLU A 25 -50.81 -4.32 48.08
C GLU A 25 -50.91 -4.83 46.64
N GLN A 26 -52.06 -4.64 45.98
CA GLN A 26 -52.23 -5.00 44.55
C GLN A 26 -51.54 -3.99 43.61
N MET A 27 -51.51 -2.70 43.99
CA MET A 27 -50.86 -1.64 43.22
C MET A 27 -49.32 -1.77 43.29
N GLY A 28 -48.79 -2.19 44.44
CA GLY A 28 -47.35 -2.48 44.63
C GLY A 28 -46.86 -3.65 43.78
N LYS A 29 -47.67 -4.72 43.66
CA LYS A 29 -47.34 -5.91 42.87
C LYS A 29 -47.36 -5.65 41.35
N THR A 30 -48.26 -4.81 40.86
CA THR A 30 -48.33 -4.41 39.45
C THR A 30 -47.20 -3.48 39.05
N THR A 31 -46.81 -2.54 39.90
CA THR A 31 -45.69 -1.65 39.70
C THR A 31 -44.37 -2.42 39.69
N GLN A 32 -44.22 -3.37 40.62
CA GLN A 32 -43.04 -4.22 40.73
C GLN A 32 -42.89 -5.19 39.53
N LYS A 33 -44.03 -5.70 38.97
CA LYS A 33 -44.04 -6.48 37.73
C LYS A 33 -43.64 -5.62 36.51
N ARG A 34 -44.09 -4.37 36.42
CA ARG A 34 -43.72 -3.44 35.36
C ARG A 34 -42.23 -3.10 35.40
N VAL A 35 -41.69 -2.80 36.60
CA VAL A 35 -40.27 -2.52 36.78
C VAL A 35 -39.42 -3.74 36.42
N ARG A 36 -39.78 -4.94 36.88
CA ARG A 36 -39.06 -6.18 36.50
C ARG A 36 -39.12 -6.48 35.01
N ARG A 37 -40.27 -6.23 34.33
CA ARG A 37 -40.37 -6.38 32.88
C ARG A 37 -39.53 -5.36 32.13
N LYS A 38 -39.50 -4.12 32.60
CA LYS A 38 -38.66 -3.07 32.01
C LYS A 38 -37.15 -3.39 32.19
N MET A 39 -36.74 -3.78 33.39
CA MET A 39 -35.39 -4.23 33.65
C MET A 39 -34.99 -5.46 32.80
N ALA A 40 -35.91 -6.42 32.64
CA ALA A 40 -35.64 -7.58 31.78
C ALA A 40 -35.50 -7.18 30.29
N LEU A 41 -36.32 -6.25 29.81
CA LEU A 41 -36.24 -5.69 28.47
C LEU A 41 -34.93 -4.91 28.27
N ASP A 42 -34.56 -4.08 29.22
CA ASP A 42 -33.29 -3.31 29.18
C ASP A 42 -32.07 -4.25 29.18
N LEU A 43 -32.11 -5.33 29.98
CA LEU A 43 -31.05 -6.34 30.02
C LEU A 43 -30.94 -7.14 28.72
N THR A 44 -32.08 -7.51 28.11
CA THR A 44 -32.07 -8.20 26.80
C THR A 44 -31.58 -7.29 25.69
N LEU A 45 -31.88 -6.01 25.74
CA LEU A 45 -31.45 -5.00 24.77
C LEU A 45 -29.92 -4.76 24.90
N ILE A 46 -29.42 -4.66 26.13
CA ILE A 46 -27.96 -4.54 26.40
C ILE A 46 -27.23 -5.80 25.92
N ALA A 47 -27.75 -7.00 26.25
CA ALA A 47 -27.15 -8.25 25.82
C ALA A 47 -27.15 -8.40 24.28
N GLY A 48 -28.24 -8.00 23.62
CA GLY A 48 -28.32 -7.97 22.17
C GLY A 48 -27.33 -7.00 21.53
N LEU A 49 -27.22 -5.78 22.07
CA LEU A 49 -26.27 -4.79 21.58
C LEU A 49 -24.81 -5.25 21.80
N SER A 50 -24.50 -5.83 22.97
CA SER A 50 -23.18 -6.40 23.25
C SER A 50 -22.85 -7.54 22.29
N GLY A 51 -23.82 -8.38 21.97
CA GLY A 51 -23.66 -9.47 20.98
C GLY A 51 -23.34 -8.95 19.57
N VAL A 52 -24.04 -7.90 19.15
CA VAL A 52 -23.78 -7.27 17.84
C VAL A 52 -22.40 -6.60 17.81
N LEU A 53 -22.02 -5.88 18.86
CA LEU A 53 -20.70 -5.26 18.95
C LEU A 53 -19.58 -6.32 18.95
N PHE A 54 -19.79 -7.42 19.66
CA PHE A 54 -18.85 -8.54 19.65
C PHE A 54 -18.75 -9.20 18.28
N TRP A 55 -19.87 -9.39 17.58
CA TRP A 55 -19.87 -9.92 16.22
C TRP A 55 -19.17 -8.98 15.23
N LEU A 56 -19.39 -7.67 15.35
CA LEU A 56 -18.72 -6.65 14.54
C LEU A 56 -17.21 -6.63 14.81
N ASP A 57 -16.78 -6.70 16.07
CA ASP A 57 -15.38 -6.77 16.44
C ASP A 57 -14.71 -8.01 15.83
N LEU A 58 -15.38 -9.16 15.92
CA LEU A 58 -14.90 -10.40 15.33
C LEU A 58 -14.82 -10.30 13.80
N TYR A 59 -15.86 -9.78 13.16
CA TYR A 59 -15.91 -9.58 11.71
C TYR A 59 -14.76 -8.72 11.20
N THR A 60 -14.40 -7.65 11.92
CA THR A 60 -13.32 -6.75 11.54
C THR A 60 -11.92 -7.33 11.78
N ARG A 61 -11.77 -8.26 12.72
CA ARG A 61 -10.48 -8.92 13.01
C ARG A 61 -10.14 -10.03 12.02
N ILE A 62 -11.16 -10.70 11.48
CA ILE A 62 -10.96 -11.78 10.50
C ILE A 62 -10.54 -11.16 9.16
N PRO A 63 -9.39 -11.54 8.58
CA PRO A 63 -8.96 -11.05 7.27
C PRO A 63 -9.92 -11.51 6.16
N ASP A 64 -9.99 -10.75 5.07
CA ASP A 64 -10.77 -11.12 3.88
C ASP A 64 -10.06 -12.16 3.04
N HIS A 65 -8.73 -12.09 2.99
CA HIS A 65 -7.85 -12.96 2.22
C HIS A 65 -6.74 -13.52 3.10
N LEU A 66 -6.40 -14.78 2.88
CA LEU A 66 -5.28 -15.48 3.49
C LEU A 66 -4.44 -16.13 2.38
N MET A 67 -3.18 -16.32 2.65
CA MET A 67 -2.26 -17.06 1.78
C MET A 67 -1.75 -18.30 2.52
N THR A 68 -1.55 -19.40 1.80
CA THR A 68 -0.98 -20.63 2.37
C THR A 68 -0.07 -21.32 1.37
N ALA A 69 0.94 -22.02 1.85
CA ALA A 69 1.70 -22.93 1.00
C ALA A 69 0.94 -24.25 0.80
N SER A 70 1.22 -24.94 -0.28
CA SER A 70 0.55 -26.23 -0.61
C SER A 70 0.86 -27.33 0.40
N ASP A 71 1.99 -27.23 1.09
CA ASP A 71 2.49 -28.18 2.09
C ASP A 71 2.15 -27.80 3.53
N ASP A 72 1.65 -26.58 3.76
CA ASP A 72 1.25 -26.13 5.10
C ASP A 72 -0.02 -26.87 5.57
N PRO A 73 -0.05 -27.39 6.80
CA PRO A 73 -1.25 -27.96 7.36
C PRO A 73 -2.35 -26.92 7.47
N LYS A 74 -3.49 -27.14 6.81
CA LYS A 74 -4.64 -26.22 6.80
C LYS A 74 -5.08 -25.75 8.20
N THR A 75 -4.74 -26.51 9.24
CA THR A 75 -5.06 -26.24 10.64
C THR A 75 -4.17 -25.16 11.26
N GLU A 76 -2.91 -25.02 10.86
CA GLU A 76 -1.98 -24.06 11.48
C GLU A 76 -2.29 -22.62 11.12
N ILE A 77 -2.76 -22.36 9.90
CA ILE A 77 -3.11 -21.01 9.43
C ILE A 77 -4.19 -20.41 10.30
N PHE A 78 -5.16 -21.22 10.72
CA PHE A 78 -6.30 -20.77 11.49
C PHE A 78 -6.04 -20.68 13.00
N GLN A 79 -5.14 -21.52 13.55
CA GLN A 79 -4.80 -21.50 14.97
C GLN A 79 -4.13 -20.19 15.43
N ASN A 80 -3.33 -19.57 14.56
CA ASN A 80 -2.65 -18.32 14.88
C ASN A 80 -3.52 -17.06 14.70
N ILE A 81 -4.59 -17.14 13.91
CA ILE A 81 -5.44 -16.00 13.58
C ILE A 81 -6.71 -15.97 14.43
N PHE A 82 -7.22 -17.15 14.79
CA PHE A 82 -8.47 -17.28 15.52
C PHE A 82 -8.25 -17.73 16.97
N PRO A 83 -9.01 -17.18 17.94
CA PRO A 83 -8.98 -17.66 19.30
C PRO A 83 -9.48 -19.10 19.38
N ASP A 84 -8.94 -19.89 20.34
CA ASP A 84 -9.22 -21.33 20.56
C ASP A 84 -10.73 -21.70 20.68
N TRP A 85 -11.61 -20.73 20.92
CA TRP A 85 -13.06 -20.91 21.01
C TRP A 85 -13.81 -20.74 19.68
N LEU A 86 -13.10 -20.41 18.59
CA LEU A 86 -13.66 -20.37 17.24
C LEU A 86 -13.46 -21.74 16.55
N GLU A 87 -13.83 -22.79 17.23
CA GLU A 87 -13.76 -24.15 16.71
C GLU A 87 -14.88 -24.40 15.68
N GLU A 88 -14.56 -24.61 14.50
CA GLU A 88 -15.17 -25.20 13.30
C GLU A 88 -15.13 -24.25 12.12
N VAL A 89 -14.11 -24.47 11.33
CA VAL A 89 -14.00 -23.90 9.99
C VAL A 89 -14.57 -24.90 9.01
N VAL A 90 -15.73 -24.62 8.44
CA VAL A 90 -16.28 -25.43 7.35
C VAL A 90 -15.64 -24.96 6.05
N VAL A 91 -14.80 -25.77 5.46
CA VAL A 91 -14.17 -25.52 4.17
C VAL A 91 -15.14 -25.91 3.06
N ALA A 92 -15.65 -24.95 2.31
CA ALA A 92 -16.35 -25.20 1.05
C ALA A 92 -15.38 -25.02 -0.12
N ASP A 93 -15.34 -25.97 -1.04
CA ASP A 93 -14.59 -25.80 -2.28
C ASP A 93 -15.27 -24.78 -3.20
N SER A 94 -14.56 -24.28 -4.21
CA SER A 94 -15.05 -23.31 -5.20
C SER A 94 -16.24 -23.83 -6.03
N GLN A 95 -16.70 -25.08 -5.81
CA GLN A 95 -17.85 -25.69 -6.48
C GLN A 95 -19.09 -25.79 -5.58
N GLY A 96 -19.07 -25.29 -4.36
CA GLY A 96 -20.27 -25.19 -3.50
C GLY A 96 -20.76 -26.52 -2.93
N LYS A 97 -19.93 -27.57 -2.87
CA LYS A 97 -20.25 -28.81 -2.19
C LYS A 97 -19.79 -28.76 -0.74
N SER A 98 -20.72 -28.48 0.14
CA SER A 98 -20.56 -28.62 1.59
C SER A 98 -20.75 -30.08 1.98
N ASP A 99 -19.71 -30.86 2.09
CA ASP A 99 -19.68 -32.11 2.83
C ASP A 99 -18.26 -32.69 2.88
N ILE A 100 -17.34 -32.08 3.66
CA ILE A 100 -16.07 -32.74 3.98
C ILE A 100 -15.78 -32.53 5.47
N PRO A 101 -15.79 -33.62 6.28
CA PRO A 101 -15.27 -33.58 7.65
C PRO A 101 -13.77 -33.25 7.63
N SER A 102 -13.32 -32.42 8.55
CA SER A 102 -11.96 -31.88 8.68
C SER A 102 -10.81 -32.90 8.78
N GLU A 103 -11.08 -34.18 8.82
CA GLU A 103 -10.06 -35.23 8.97
C GLU A 103 -9.56 -35.86 7.66
N ASN A 104 -10.09 -35.52 6.48
CA ASN A 104 -9.77 -36.20 5.23
C ASN A 104 -9.67 -35.31 3.99
N LEU A 105 -9.04 -34.15 4.09
CA LEU A 105 -8.67 -33.40 2.88
C LEU A 105 -7.32 -33.91 2.35
N THR A 106 -7.36 -35.01 1.62
CA THR A 106 -6.26 -35.41 0.75
C THR A 106 -6.45 -34.66 -0.58
N MET A 107 -5.59 -33.70 -0.86
CA MET A 107 -5.51 -33.12 -2.21
C MET A 107 -5.04 -34.22 -3.18
N THR A 108 -5.94 -34.77 -3.98
CA THR A 108 -5.57 -35.45 -5.22
C THR A 108 -5.55 -34.40 -6.33
N GLY A 109 -4.50 -33.58 -6.35
CA GLY A 109 -4.15 -32.79 -7.51
C GLY A 109 -3.53 -33.68 -8.54
N THR A 110 -4.20 -33.93 -9.68
CA THR A 110 -3.53 -34.34 -10.90
C THR A 110 -2.66 -33.21 -11.36
N ALA A 111 -1.36 -33.46 -11.41
CA ALA A 111 -0.34 -32.51 -11.93
C ALA A 111 -0.55 -32.33 -13.43
N ASP A 112 -1.41 -31.38 -13.80
CA ASP A 112 -1.48 -30.75 -15.12
C ASP A 112 -2.44 -29.54 -15.02
N GLY A 113 -1.88 -28.35 -14.86
CA GLY A 113 -2.62 -27.09 -14.97
C GLY A 113 -2.52 -26.22 -13.73
N ASP A 114 -2.14 -24.98 -13.95
CA ASP A 114 -2.17 -23.77 -13.12
C ASP A 114 -2.21 -23.95 -11.59
N MET A 115 -1.11 -23.59 -10.95
CA MET A 115 -0.92 -23.57 -9.49
C MET A 115 -1.69 -22.43 -8.80
N ASN A 116 -2.94 -22.20 -9.14
CA ASN A 116 -3.80 -21.23 -8.46
C ASN A 116 -5.06 -21.93 -7.94
N ASP A 117 -4.89 -22.84 -6.99
CA ASP A 117 -6.04 -23.38 -6.26
C ASP A 117 -6.38 -22.44 -5.10
N SER A 118 -7.32 -21.53 -5.32
CA SER A 118 -7.96 -20.76 -4.25
C SER A 118 -9.18 -21.50 -3.71
N TYR A 119 -9.43 -21.40 -2.43
CA TYR A 119 -10.65 -21.95 -1.80
C TYR A 119 -11.23 -20.98 -0.79
N THR A 120 -12.53 -21.11 -0.53
CA THR A 120 -13.24 -20.24 0.41
C THR A 120 -13.50 -20.96 1.72
N VAL A 121 -13.22 -20.28 2.83
CA VAL A 121 -13.47 -20.76 4.19
C VAL A 121 -14.59 -19.97 4.82
N GLN A 122 -15.66 -20.64 5.29
CA GLN A 122 -16.72 -20.02 6.05
C GLN A 122 -16.39 -20.05 7.53
N CYS A 123 -16.10 -18.89 8.10
CA CYS A 123 -15.92 -18.73 9.55
C CYS A 123 -17.28 -18.62 10.24
N SER A 124 -17.52 -19.48 11.23
CA SER A 124 -18.78 -19.51 11.98
C SER A 124 -18.52 -19.54 13.49
N LEU A 125 -19.33 -18.77 14.24
CA LEU A 125 -19.30 -18.74 15.70
C LEU A 125 -20.09 -19.97 16.22
N PHE A 126 -19.46 -20.78 17.03
CA PHE A 126 -20.03 -22.05 17.59
C PHE A 126 -20.58 -22.98 16.51
N GLY A 127 -19.99 -22.99 15.30
CA GLY A 127 -20.45 -23.83 14.18
C GLY A 127 -21.85 -23.51 13.63
N ALA A 128 -22.55 -22.46 14.13
CA ALA A 128 -23.92 -22.19 13.78
C ALA A 128 -24.19 -20.77 13.26
N ILE A 129 -23.44 -19.77 13.70
CA ILE A 129 -23.67 -18.37 13.33
C ILE A 129 -22.58 -17.95 12.35
N PRO A 130 -22.91 -17.73 11.06
CA PRO A 130 -21.90 -17.31 10.09
C PRO A 130 -21.37 -15.93 10.46
N VAL A 131 -20.05 -15.77 10.41
CA VAL A 131 -19.38 -14.48 10.68
C VAL A 131 -18.85 -13.90 9.39
N LYS A 132 -17.97 -14.63 8.67
CA LYS A 132 -17.32 -14.12 7.47
C LYS A 132 -16.87 -15.27 6.56
N GLN A 133 -16.86 -15.00 5.26
CA GLN A 133 -16.17 -15.83 4.28
C GLN A 133 -14.77 -15.27 4.07
N VAL A 134 -13.78 -16.14 4.04
CA VAL A 134 -12.36 -15.82 3.84
C VAL A 134 -11.90 -16.57 2.61
N GLU A 135 -11.31 -15.88 1.68
CA GLU A 135 -10.67 -16.45 0.51
C GLU A 135 -9.25 -16.85 0.87
N VAL A 136 -8.85 -18.07 0.53
CA VAL A 136 -7.52 -18.60 0.82
C VAL A 136 -6.86 -18.96 -0.50
N ASP A 137 -5.77 -18.27 -0.80
CA ASP A 137 -4.95 -18.52 -1.97
C ASP A 137 -3.80 -19.47 -1.62
N VAL A 138 -3.69 -20.56 -2.38
CA VAL A 138 -2.56 -21.49 -2.26
C VAL A 138 -1.45 -20.97 -3.17
N VAL A 139 -0.38 -20.46 -2.59
CA VAL A 139 0.76 -19.90 -3.31
C VAL A 139 2.05 -20.56 -2.86
N GLU A 140 2.99 -20.73 -3.78
CA GLU A 140 4.31 -21.20 -3.42
C GLU A 140 5.04 -20.17 -2.54
N ARG A 141 5.65 -20.64 -1.44
CA ARG A 141 6.41 -19.76 -0.54
C ARG A 141 7.70 -19.34 -1.22
N GLN A 142 7.81 -18.04 -1.49
CA GLN A 142 8.99 -17.49 -2.13
C GLN A 142 10.14 -17.35 -1.16
N LYS A 143 11.36 -17.48 -1.67
CA LYS A 143 12.59 -17.17 -0.96
C LYS A 143 13.22 -15.94 -1.56
N ILE A 144 13.81 -15.15 -0.68
CA ILE A 144 14.49 -13.90 -1.04
C ILE A 144 15.81 -13.78 -0.32
N VAL A 145 16.71 -13.05 -0.92
CA VAL A 145 17.92 -12.53 -0.25
C VAL A 145 17.60 -11.12 0.26
N PRO A 146 17.56 -10.88 1.57
CA PRO A 146 17.34 -9.53 2.11
C PRO A 146 18.60 -8.68 1.90
N CYS A 147 18.43 -7.48 1.32
CA CYS A 147 19.55 -6.64 0.90
C CYS A 147 19.79 -5.47 1.86
N GLY A 148 19.07 -4.36 1.72
CA GLY A 148 19.31 -3.12 2.46
C GLY A 148 20.41 -2.25 1.83
N ILE A 149 20.71 -2.47 0.55
CA ILE A 149 21.79 -1.84 -0.21
C ILE A 149 21.31 -0.51 -0.79
N PRO A 150 22.05 0.62 -0.63
CA PRO A 150 21.74 1.87 -1.31
C PRO A 150 21.88 1.72 -2.82
N ILE A 151 20.89 2.19 -3.57
CA ILE A 151 20.86 2.19 -5.02
C ILE A 151 20.53 3.57 -5.57
N GLY A 152 21.04 3.87 -6.75
CA GLY A 152 20.59 4.98 -7.58
C GLY A 152 19.38 4.54 -8.41
N ILE A 153 18.39 5.40 -8.50
CA ILE A 153 17.17 5.15 -9.27
C ILE A 153 17.07 6.20 -10.35
N TYR A 154 16.80 5.77 -11.57
CA TYR A 154 16.46 6.63 -12.68
C TYR A 154 15.23 6.06 -13.38
N MET A 155 14.19 6.88 -13.49
CA MET A 155 12.93 6.49 -14.13
C MET A 155 12.54 7.52 -15.19
N LYS A 156 12.06 7.02 -16.34
CA LYS A 156 11.37 7.79 -17.37
C LYS A 156 9.87 7.64 -17.21
N THR A 157 9.15 8.75 -17.37
CA THR A 157 7.69 8.75 -17.34
C THR A 157 7.11 8.38 -18.68
N GLN A 158 5.92 7.82 -18.69
CA GLN A 158 5.16 7.55 -19.91
C GLN A 158 4.72 8.87 -20.56
N GLY A 159 5.52 9.39 -21.49
CA GLY A 159 5.35 10.74 -22.03
C GLY A 159 5.90 11.82 -21.06
N VAL A 160 5.60 13.08 -21.34
CA VAL A 160 6.16 14.22 -20.60
C VAL A 160 5.12 14.76 -19.61
N LEU A 161 5.40 14.62 -18.31
CA LEU A 161 4.51 15.04 -17.22
C LEU A 161 4.38 16.57 -17.17
N ILE A 162 3.15 17.06 -17.07
CA ILE A 162 2.85 18.45 -16.78
C ILE A 162 2.80 18.63 -15.25
N VAL A 163 3.74 19.42 -14.72
CA VAL A 163 3.80 19.72 -13.28
C VAL A 163 3.06 21.02 -12.92
N GLY A 164 2.73 21.84 -13.91
CA GLY A 164 1.97 23.07 -13.70
C GLY A 164 1.94 23.99 -14.90
N THR A 165 1.30 25.14 -14.72
CA THR A 165 1.26 26.23 -15.71
C THR A 165 1.83 27.52 -15.12
N GLY A 166 2.26 28.44 -15.98
CA GLY A 166 2.82 29.70 -15.55
C GLY A 166 2.74 30.79 -16.61
N GLU A 167 2.88 32.03 -16.17
CA GLU A 167 2.94 33.19 -17.06
C GLU A 167 4.27 33.20 -17.84
N VAL A 168 4.18 33.55 -19.10
CA VAL A 168 5.32 33.82 -19.98
C VAL A 168 5.19 35.24 -20.57
N CYS A 169 6.29 35.96 -20.70
CA CYS A 169 6.28 37.27 -21.37
C CYS A 169 6.40 37.07 -22.87
N ASP A 170 5.53 37.74 -23.64
CA ASP A 170 5.65 37.81 -25.09
C ASP A 170 6.89 38.63 -25.54
N ILE A 171 7.12 38.70 -26.83
CA ILE A 171 8.25 39.44 -27.40
C ILE A 171 8.23 40.95 -27.08
N ASN A 172 7.06 41.49 -26.68
CA ASN A 172 6.88 42.88 -26.25
C ASN A 172 7.04 43.07 -24.73
N GLY A 173 7.24 41.96 -23.98
CA GLY A 173 7.34 41.96 -22.55
C GLY A 173 5.98 41.92 -21.83
N GLU A 174 4.86 41.66 -22.54
CA GLU A 174 3.55 41.51 -21.93
C GLU A 174 3.36 40.12 -21.35
N PRO A 175 2.89 39.96 -20.07
CA PRO A 175 2.62 38.67 -19.49
C PRO A 175 1.39 38.01 -20.14
N LYS A 176 1.52 36.75 -20.46
CA LYS A 176 0.47 35.86 -21.03
C LYS A 176 0.47 34.55 -20.28
N ASN A 177 -0.69 33.93 -20.14
CA ASN A 177 -0.82 32.59 -19.59
C ASN A 177 -1.49 31.65 -20.63
N PRO A 178 -0.75 31.22 -21.66
CA PRO A 178 -1.33 30.41 -22.74
C PRO A 178 -1.77 29.02 -22.27
N GLY A 179 -1.08 28.40 -21.31
CA GLY A 179 -1.45 27.09 -20.73
C GLY A 179 -2.73 27.17 -19.92
N GLY A 180 -2.91 28.25 -19.17
CA GLY A 180 -4.09 28.57 -18.38
C GLY A 180 -4.73 27.36 -17.70
N ASP A 181 -6.07 27.22 -17.86
CA ASP A 181 -6.86 26.09 -17.37
C ASP A 181 -7.00 24.95 -18.40
N LEU A 182 -6.22 24.98 -19.48
CA LEU A 182 -6.30 24.01 -20.56
C LEU A 182 -5.71 22.65 -20.16
N VAL A 183 -4.55 22.69 -19.54
CA VAL A 183 -3.83 21.50 -19.05
C VAL A 183 -3.84 21.50 -17.52
N HIS A 184 -3.77 20.31 -16.95
CA HIS A 184 -3.75 20.12 -15.52
C HIS A 184 -2.40 19.53 -15.06
N SER A 185 -2.01 19.86 -13.85
CA SER A 185 -0.93 19.18 -13.16
C SER A 185 -1.27 17.69 -13.02
N GLY A 186 -0.38 16.81 -13.46
CA GLY A 186 -0.62 15.37 -13.53
C GLY A 186 -0.99 14.84 -14.93
N ASP A 187 -1.25 15.72 -15.91
CA ASP A 187 -1.40 15.30 -17.31
C ASP A 187 -0.05 14.86 -17.90
N TYR A 188 -0.06 13.87 -18.78
CA TYR A 188 1.13 13.47 -19.55
C TYR A 188 0.98 13.82 -21.04
N ILE A 189 1.91 14.57 -21.59
CA ILE A 189 1.97 14.87 -23.04
C ILE A 189 2.53 13.63 -23.74
N LEU A 190 1.71 13.01 -24.58
CA LEU A 190 2.08 11.85 -25.37
C LEU A 190 2.50 12.22 -26.79
N ALA A 191 1.95 13.31 -27.34
CA ALA A 191 2.31 13.80 -28.67
C ALA A 191 2.06 15.30 -28.78
N VAL A 192 2.84 15.96 -29.65
CA VAL A 192 2.66 17.36 -30.07
C VAL A 192 2.52 17.38 -31.58
N ASN A 193 1.43 17.97 -32.10
CA ASN A 193 1.11 18.00 -33.55
C ASN A 193 1.15 16.61 -34.20
N ASP A 194 0.58 15.61 -33.51
CA ASP A 194 0.56 14.17 -33.92
C ASP A 194 1.95 13.49 -33.94
N ILE A 195 3.00 14.16 -33.49
CA ILE A 195 4.34 13.58 -33.34
C ILE A 195 4.51 13.09 -31.91
N PRO A 196 4.68 11.78 -31.70
CA PRO A 196 4.93 11.25 -30.36
C PRO A 196 6.16 11.88 -29.70
N VAL A 197 6.07 12.13 -28.39
CA VAL A 197 7.14 12.69 -27.59
C VAL A 197 7.31 11.91 -26.28
N SER A 198 8.55 11.70 -25.87
CA SER A 198 8.92 11.06 -24.61
C SER A 198 9.91 11.90 -23.79
N GLU A 199 10.54 12.89 -24.40
CA GLU A 199 11.51 13.77 -23.78
C GLU A 199 11.05 15.24 -23.85
N LYS A 200 11.34 16.01 -22.80
CA LYS A 200 10.97 17.43 -22.73
C LYS A 200 11.57 18.28 -23.84
N GLU A 201 12.77 17.91 -24.31
CA GLU A 201 13.44 18.56 -25.46
C GLU A 201 12.63 18.40 -26.75
N GLU A 202 12.01 17.23 -26.94
CA GLU A 202 11.14 16.97 -28.11
C GLU A 202 9.88 17.84 -28.06
N VAL A 203 9.25 17.96 -26.87
CA VAL A 203 8.11 18.86 -26.65
C VAL A 203 8.47 20.29 -26.99
N VAL A 204 9.59 20.78 -26.46
CA VAL A 204 10.10 22.14 -26.73
C VAL A 204 10.38 22.34 -28.23
N GLN A 205 11.00 21.34 -28.88
CA GLN A 205 11.28 21.40 -30.32
C GLN A 205 9.98 21.52 -31.14
N GLN A 206 8.96 20.72 -30.82
CA GLN A 206 7.69 20.76 -31.52
C GLN A 206 6.93 22.08 -31.27
N ILE A 207 6.95 22.61 -30.05
CA ILE A 207 6.33 23.89 -29.72
C ILE A 207 7.01 25.02 -30.51
N ASN A 208 8.33 24.98 -30.69
CA ASN A 208 9.07 25.99 -31.49
C ASN A 208 8.78 25.92 -32.99
N GLN A 209 8.15 24.84 -33.45
CA GLN A 209 7.69 24.69 -34.84
C GLN A 209 6.21 25.12 -35.05
N ALA A 210 5.61 25.71 -33.99
CA ALA A 210 4.21 26.15 -34.06
C ALA A 210 3.94 27.05 -35.25
N VAL A 211 2.86 26.77 -35.95
CA VAL A 211 2.31 27.57 -37.02
C VAL A 211 1.00 28.18 -36.51
N ASP A 212 0.72 29.41 -36.84
CA ASP A 212 -0.51 30.10 -36.46
C ASP A 212 -0.70 30.34 -34.93
N GLY A 213 0.35 30.15 -34.10
CA GLY A 213 0.31 30.47 -32.67
C GLY A 213 -0.40 29.44 -31.80
N GLU A 214 -0.60 28.23 -32.30
CA GLU A 214 -1.20 27.10 -31.59
C GLU A 214 -0.45 25.81 -31.89
N VAL A 215 -0.52 24.84 -30.94
CA VAL A 215 -0.06 23.48 -31.11
C VAL A 215 -1.15 22.52 -30.62
N LYS A 216 -1.26 21.38 -31.28
CA LYS A 216 -2.13 20.28 -30.82
C LYS A 216 -1.35 19.44 -29.81
N LEU A 217 -1.86 19.30 -28.60
CA LEU A 217 -1.34 18.40 -27.59
C LEU A 217 -2.24 17.18 -27.48
N THR A 218 -1.66 15.98 -27.56
CA THR A 218 -2.33 14.75 -27.15
C THR A 218 -1.87 14.43 -25.75
N VAL A 219 -2.79 14.43 -24.78
CA VAL A 219 -2.49 14.26 -23.36
C VAL A 219 -3.24 13.06 -22.79
N LEU A 220 -2.58 12.35 -21.87
CA LEU A 220 -3.22 11.36 -21.00
C LEU A 220 -3.62 12.06 -19.71
N ARG A 221 -4.92 12.07 -19.39
CA ARG A 221 -5.53 12.63 -18.19
C ARG A 221 -6.44 11.57 -17.56
N ASP A 222 -6.21 11.18 -16.30
CA ASP A 222 -7.04 10.22 -15.55
C ASP A 222 -7.36 8.93 -16.36
N SER A 223 -6.37 8.41 -17.12
CA SER A 223 -6.47 7.26 -18.02
C SER A 223 -7.19 7.52 -19.36
N ASP A 224 -7.67 8.73 -19.61
CA ASP A 224 -8.28 9.11 -20.88
C ASP A 224 -7.29 9.88 -21.78
N ILE A 225 -7.26 9.54 -23.06
CA ILE A 225 -6.46 10.28 -24.04
C ILE A 225 -7.33 11.40 -24.62
N ILE A 226 -6.90 12.64 -24.44
CA ILE A 226 -7.60 13.83 -24.91
C ILE A 226 -6.72 14.65 -25.85
N GLU A 227 -7.34 15.34 -26.80
CA GLU A 227 -6.66 16.28 -27.71
C GLU A 227 -7.03 17.70 -27.33
N LEU A 228 -6.01 18.54 -27.19
CA LEU A 228 -6.14 19.94 -26.77
C LEU A 228 -5.45 20.84 -27.79
N GLN A 229 -6.06 21.98 -28.11
CA GLN A 229 -5.42 23.04 -28.89
C GLN A 229 -4.81 24.05 -27.89
N ALA A 230 -3.50 24.01 -27.78
CA ALA A 230 -2.78 24.85 -26.82
C ALA A 230 -2.21 26.10 -27.55
N PRO A 231 -2.64 27.29 -27.15
CA PRO A 231 -2.03 28.52 -27.66
C PRO A 231 -0.58 28.61 -27.20
N VAL A 232 0.26 29.13 -28.06
CA VAL A 232 1.67 29.41 -27.77
C VAL A 232 1.99 30.90 -28.00
N VAL A 233 2.90 31.41 -27.20
CA VAL A 233 3.29 32.80 -27.21
C VAL A 233 4.73 32.90 -27.74
N GLN A 234 4.96 33.77 -28.71
CA GLN A 234 6.30 34.07 -29.18
C GLN A 234 7.05 34.88 -28.11
N THR A 235 8.16 34.32 -27.60
CA THR A 235 9.00 34.90 -26.56
C THR A 235 10.34 35.43 -27.11
N GLY A 236 10.71 34.96 -28.31
CA GLY A 236 11.95 35.36 -28.96
C GLY A 236 11.92 35.10 -30.48
N GLU A 237 13.02 35.29 -31.14
CA GLU A 237 13.15 34.97 -32.56
C GLU A 237 13.12 33.43 -32.73
N LYS A 238 12.02 32.89 -33.28
CA LYS A 238 11.76 31.43 -33.38
C LYS A 238 11.67 30.68 -32.05
N GLU A 239 11.37 31.39 -30.96
CA GLU A 239 11.14 30.81 -29.66
C GLU A 239 9.67 30.99 -29.26
N TYR A 240 8.97 29.88 -28.97
CA TYR A 240 7.58 29.85 -28.54
C TYR A 240 7.44 29.11 -27.22
N LYS A 241 6.53 29.55 -26.38
CA LYS A 241 6.22 28.91 -25.09
C LYS A 241 4.73 28.73 -24.91
N ALA A 242 4.34 27.58 -24.40
CA ALA A 242 2.95 27.27 -24.07
C ALA A 242 2.61 27.64 -22.61
N GLY A 243 3.56 28.14 -21.81
CA GLY A 243 3.34 28.44 -20.39
C GLY A 243 3.06 27.21 -19.55
N ILE A 244 3.68 26.09 -19.87
CA ILE A 244 3.52 24.79 -19.21
C ILE A 244 4.88 24.39 -18.63
N TRP A 245 4.88 23.94 -17.37
CA TRP A 245 6.04 23.35 -16.72
C TRP A 245 5.97 21.84 -16.90
N ILE A 246 7.06 21.25 -17.40
CA ILE A 246 7.10 19.85 -17.80
C ILE A 246 8.31 19.11 -17.20
N ARG A 247 8.15 17.80 -16.99
CA ARG A 247 9.17 16.86 -16.52
C ARG A 247 9.01 15.51 -17.25
N ASP A 248 10.12 14.86 -17.59
CA ASP A 248 10.14 13.60 -18.33
C ASP A 248 10.87 12.47 -17.58
N ASP A 249 11.60 12.82 -16.53
CA ASP A 249 12.34 11.85 -15.74
C ASP A 249 12.33 12.19 -14.24
N THR A 250 12.69 11.21 -13.44
CA THR A 250 12.99 11.39 -12.02
C THR A 250 14.17 10.53 -11.62
N GLN A 251 14.92 11.00 -10.63
CA GLN A 251 16.09 10.32 -10.12
C GLN A 251 16.23 10.51 -8.62
N GLY A 252 16.82 9.55 -7.94
CA GLY A 252 17.03 9.63 -6.51
C GLY A 252 17.84 8.46 -5.95
N ILE A 253 18.18 8.56 -4.67
CA ILE A 253 18.78 7.46 -3.91
C ILE A 253 17.64 6.69 -3.25
N GLY A 254 17.69 5.36 -3.40
CA GLY A 254 16.76 4.42 -2.78
C GLY A 254 17.49 3.30 -2.05
N THR A 255 16.74 2.29 -1.67
CA THR A 255 17.28 1.07 -1.05
C THR A 255 16.72 -0.16 -1.76
N LEU A 256 17.61 -1.01 -2.25
CA LEU A 256 17.28 -2.35 -2.70
C LEU A 256 16.87 -3.18 -1.47
N THR A 257 15.63 -3.61 -1.42
CA THR A 257 15.08 -4.29 -0.24
C THR A 257 15.37 -5.77 -0.27
N TYR A 258 15.16 -6.40 -1.42
CA TYR A 258 15.40 -7.84 -1.62
C TYR A 258 15.65 -8.18 -3.09
N VAL A 259 16.27 -9.33 -3.29
CA VAL A 259 16.35 -10.03 -4.59
C VAL A 259 15.78 -11.44 -4.41
N ALA A 260 14.89 -11.86 -5.30
CA ALA A 260 14.31 -13.20 -5.31
C ALA A 260 15.16 -14.20 -6.12
N GLU A 261 14.88 -15.50 -5.94
CA GLU A 261 15.62 -16.58 -6.64
C GLU A 261 15.55 -16.47 -8.18
N ASP A 262 14.45 -15.96 -8.71
CA ASP A 262 14.24 -15.75 -10.15
C ASP A 262 14.94 -14.51 -10.72
N GLY A 263 15.62 -13.74 -9.87
CA GLY A 263 16.29 -12.51 -10.24
C GLY A 263 15.40 -11.28 -10.20
N THR A 264 14.14 -11.39 -9.82
CA THR A 264 13.29 -10.22 -9.58
C THR A 264 13.72 -9.49 -8.31
N PHE A 265 13.53 -8.18 -8.25
CA PHE A 265 13.84 -7.39 -7.06
C PHE A 265 12.68 -6.52 -6.63
N GLY A 266 12.68 -6.17 -5.33
CA GLY A 266 11.87 -5.10 -4.78
C GLY A 266 12.73 -4.07 -4.07
N ALA A 267 12.37 -2.80 -4.25
CA ALA A 267 13.09 -1.69 -3.63
C ALA A 267 12.13 -0.63 -3.08
N LEU A 268 12.64 0.20 -2.18
CA LEU A 268 11.93 1.24 -1.45
C LEU A 268 10.98 0.67 -0.38
N GLY A 269 9.71 0.68 -0.55
CA GLY A 269 8.62 0.38 0.38
C GLY A 269 7.51 1.43 0.25
N HIS A 270 7.62 2.24 -0.81
CA HIS A 270 6.65 3.23 -1.26
C HIS A 270 6.89 3.52 -2.73
N GLY A 271 5.88 3.96 -3.44
CA GLY A 271 6.01 4.38 -4.84
C GLY A 271 6.79 5.68 -4.99
N ILE A 272 7.28 5.89 -6.19
CA ILE A 272 7.90 7.15 -6.57
C ILE A 272 6.82 8.08 -7.08
N ASN A 273 6.59 9.15 -6.33
CA ASN A 273 5.63 10.19 -6.66
C ASN A 273 6.36 11.42 -7.19
N ASP A 274 5.70 12.14 -8.09
CA ASP A 274 6.17 13.46 -8.46
C ASP A 274 6.04 14.43 -7.28
N ILE A 275 7.08 15.21 -7.04
CA ILE A 275 7.17 16.09 -5.87
C ILE A 275 6.20 17.28 -5.94
N ASP A 276 5.85 17.73 -7.13
CA ASP A 276 4.99 18.91 -7.34
C ASP A 276 3.51 18.52 -7.35
N THR A 277 3.19 17.36 -7.94
CA THR A 277 1.81 16.86 -8.07
C THR A 277 1.40 15.91 -6.96
N SER A 278 2.37 15.30 -6.26
CA SER A 278 2.17 14.23 -5.27
C SER A 278 1.47 12.99 -5.84
N THR A 279 1.44 12.83 -7.16
CA THR A 279 0.84 11.68 -7.83
C THR A 279 1.89 10.62 -8.12
N LEU A 280 1.48 9.34 -8.09
CA LEU A 280 2.34 8.23 -8.46
C LEU A 280 2.76 8.38 -9.94
N LEU A 281 4.07 8.32 -10.21
CA LEU A 281 4.58 8.44 -11.56
C LEU A 281 4.26 7.20 -12.40
N THR A 282 3.69 7.43 -13.58
CA THR A 282 3.48 6.38 -14.58
C THR A 282 4.78 6.09 -15.28
N LEU A 283 5.26 4.85 -15.16
CA LEU A 283 6.55 4.40 -15.67
C LEU A 283 6.48 4.07 -17.17
N GLU A 284 7.43 4.58 -17.96
CA GLU A 284 7.77 4.05 -19.29
C GLU A 284 8.88 3.01 -19.19
N GLY A 285 9.88 3.28 -18.33
CA GLY A 285 11.02 2.43 -18.07
C GLY A 285 11.98 3.09 -17.09
N GLY A 286 12.93 2.32 -16.60
CA GLY A 286 13.93 2.83 -15.66
C GLY A 286 14.97 1.80 -15.33
N ASN A 287 16.01 2.25 -14.64
CA ASN A 287 17.07 1.40 -14.18
C ASN A 287 17.45 1.72 -12.74
N ILE A 288 17.96 0.72 -12.06
CA ILE A 288 18.69 0.90 -10.81
C ILE A 288 20.18 0.83 -11.09
N TYR A 289 20.94 1.65 -10.38
CA TYR A 289 22.38 1.84 -10.57
C TYR A 289 23.12 1.67 -9.26
N ASP A 290 24.41 1.42 -9.33
CA ASP A 290 25.29 1.59 -8.18
C ASP A 290 25.26 3.05 -7.71
N ALA A 291 25.26 3.25 -6.39
CA ALA A 291 25.20 4.57 -5.79
C ALA A 291 26.02 4.69 -4.52
N LYS A 292 26.69 5.83 -4.39
CA LYS A 292 27.46 6.16 -3.21
C LYS A 292 26.72 7.15 -2.32
N VAL A 293 26.41 6.76 -1.10
CA VAL A 293 25.86 7.67 -0.09
C VAL A 293 26.91 8.69 0.34
N CYS A 294 26.56 9.97 0.25
CA CYS A 294 27.44 11.09 0.60
C CYS A 294 26.99 11.84 1.84
N SER A 295 25.68 11.85 2.11
CA SER A 295 25.09 12.56 3.25
C SER A 295 23.86 11.84 3.78
N ILE A 296 23.66 11.92 5.09
CA ILE A 296 22.48 11.39 5.77
C ILE A 296 21.95 12.51 6.66
N VAL A 297 20.73 12.93 6.41
CA VAL A 297 19.98 13.84 7.29
C VAL A 297 19.06 13.00 8.15
N LYS A 298 19.29 13.02 9.46
CA LYS A 298 18.50 12.23 10.40
C LYS A 298 17.09 12.78 10.51
N GLY A 299 16.10 11.91 10.41
CA GLY A 299 14.69 12.27 10.65
C GLY A 299 14.42 12.75 12.07
N MET A 300 13.41 13.60 12.21
CA MET A 300 12.87 14.10 13.46
C MET A 300 11.34 13.98 13.43
N ASP A 301 10.70 14.14 14.57
CA ASP A 301 9.25 14.10 14.69
C ASP A 301 8.59 15.08 13.70
N GLY A 302 7.75 14.55 12.78
CA GLY A 302 7.08 15.34 11.74
C GLY A 302 7.95 15.74 10.53
N SER A 303 9.22 15.31 10.49
CA SER A 303 10.12 15.55 9.35
C SER A 303 10.92 14.29 9.05
N PRO A 304 10.66 13.59 7.94
CA PRO A 304 11.42 12.41 7.56
C PRO A 304 12.88 12.75 7.31
N GLY A 305 13.77 11.75 7.50
CA GLY A 305 15.17 11.87 7.16
C GLY A 305 15.39 11.81 5.63
N GLU A 306 16.57 12.25 5.21
CA GLU A 306 16.96 12.24 3.80
C GLU A 306 18.32 11.57 3.63
N VAL A 307 18.50 10.90 2.49
CA VAL A 307 19.75 10.31 2.06
C VAL A 307 20.17 10.99 0.77
N GLY A 308 21.34 11.62 0.79
CA GLY A 308 21.94 12.21 -0.40
C GLY A 308 23.11 11.36 -0.89
N GLY A 309 23.22 11.18 -2.19
CA GLY A 309 24.26 10.38 -2.80
C GLY A 309 24.61 10.79 -4.21
N ILE A 310 25.57 10.10 -4.79
CA ILE A 310 25.98 10.24 -6.18
C ILE A 310 25.63 8.94 -6.89
N ILE A 311 24.97 9.07 -8.03
CA ILE A 311 24.62 7.97 -8.93
C ILE A 311 25.57 8.02 -10.11
N ASP A 312 26.18 6.89 -10.44
CA ASP A 312 26.98 6.76 -11.65
C ASP A 312 26.13 6.14 -12.77
N TYR A 313 25.70 6.97 -13.71
CA TYR A 313 24.78 6.59 -14.80
C TYR A 313 25.48 5.87 -15.97
N GLN A 314 26.72 5.43 -15.80
CA GLN A 314 27.39 4.65 -16.83
C GLN A 314 26.67 3.30 -17.01
N THR A 315 26.61 2.84 -18.26
CA THR A 315 25.91 1.58 -18.59
C THR A 315 26.46 0.38 -17.81
N GLU A 316 27.76 0.38 -17.53
CA GLU A 316 28.42 -0.65 -16.74
C GLU A 316 27.95 -0.72 -15.29
N ASN A 317 27.34 0.34 -14.76
CA ASN A 317 26.87 0.44 -13.38
C ASN A 317 25.36 0.18 -13.23
N ILE A 318 24.69 -0.27 -14.29
CA ILE A 318 23.30 -0.72 -14.22
C ILE A 318 23.23 -2.03 -13.43
N LEU A 319 22.43 -2.05 -12.37
CA LEU A 319 22.20 -3.22 -11.52
C LEU A 319 20.97 -4.02 -11.96
N GLY A 320 19.94 -3.31 -12.44
CA GLY A 320 18.68 -3.91 -12.85
C GLY A 320 17.78 -2.92 -13.59
N THR A 321 16.72 -3.45 -14.18
CA THR A 321 15.71 -2.69 -14.91
C THR A 321 14.43 -2.62 -14.10
N ILE A 322 13.84 -1.43 -13.95
CA ILE A 322 12.57 -1.21 -13.26
C ILE A 322 11.43 -1.50 -14.24
N THR A 323 10.53 -2.39 -13.86
CA THR A 323 9.35 -2.79 -14.65
C THR A 323 8.05 -2.22 -14.10
N GLU A 324 8.03 -1.89 -12.80
CA GLU A 324 6.82 -1.40 -12.13
C GLU A 324 7.15 -0.35 -11.07
N ASN A 325 6.33 0.71 -11.03
CA ASN A 325 6.25 1.68 -9.93
C ASN A 325 4.85 1.62 -9.33
N SER A 326 4.74 1.11 -8.12
CA SER A 326 3.48 0.93 -7.41
C SER A 326 3.48 1.68 -6.07
N GLU A 327 2.34 1.78 -5.41
CA GLU A 327 2.24 2.45 -4.10
C GLU A 327 3.06 1.79 -2.99
N ILE A 328 3.40 0.50 -3.15
CA ILE A 328 4.15 -0.27 -2.15
C ILE A 328 5.65 -0.36 -2.45
N GLY A 329 6.11 0.11 -3.60
CA GLY A 329 7.52 0.11 -3.99
C GLY A 329 7.74 0.10 -5.48
N ILE A 330 9.01 -0.01 -5.86
CA ILE A 330 9.42 -0.29 -7.24
C ILE A 330 9.86 -1.75 -7.35
N PHE A 331 9.54 -2.37 -8.48
CA PHE A 331 9.88 -3.75 -8.79
C PHE A 331 10.54 -3.84 -10.16
N GLY A 332 11.32 -4.90 -10.36
CA GLY A 332 12.03 -5.08 -11.61
C GLY A 332 12.86 -6.35 -11.63
N GLU A 333 13.76 -6.43 -12.58
CA GLU A 333 14.64 -7.57 -12.82
C GLU A 333 16.10 -7.14 -12.70
N MET A 334 16.89 -7.92 -11.97
CA MET A 334 18.34 -7.75 -11.90
C MET A 334 18.98 -8.11 -13.24
N ILE A 335 20.01 -7.40 -13.64
CA ILE A 335 20.78 -7.75 -14.85
C ILE A 335 21.40 -9.13 -14.68
N SER A 336 21.13 -10.04 -15.61
CA SER A 336 21.65 -11.40 -15.61
C SER A 336 23.05 -11.48 -16.25
N GLU A 337 23.78 -12.58 -15.99
CA GLU A 337 25.06 -12.83 -16.68
C GLU A 337 24.92 -12.92 -18.21
N ALA A 338 23.76 -13.41 -18.66
CA ALA A 338 23.49 -13.48 -20.10
C ALA A 338 23.42 -12.09 -20.74
N ASP A 339 22.90 -11.10 -20.01
CA ASP A 339 22.77 -9.72 -20.46
C ASP A 339 24.11 -8.98 -20.41
N THR A 340 25.05 -9.41 -19.57
CA THR A 340 26.38 -8.79 -19.44
C THR A 340 27.32 -9.22 -20.56
N ILE A 341 27.10 -10.38 -21.22
CA ILE A 341 27.95 -10.88 -22.29
C ILE A 341 27.85 -9.98 -23.54
N GLY A 342 28.84 -9.12 -23.72
CA GLY A 342 28.95 -8.23 -24.88
C GLY A 342 28.32 -6.85 -24.70
N SER A 343 27.66 -6.56 -23.60
CA SER A 343 27.02 -5.27 -23.33
C SER A 343 27.94 -4.29 -22.56
N GLY A 344 28.99 -4.80 -21.89
CA GLY A 344 29.88 -4.00 -21.03
C GLY A 344 29.28 -3.65 -19.67
N ILE A 345 28.12 -4.24 -19.31
CA ILE A 345 27.48 -4.04 -18.01
C ILE A 345 28.22 -4.86 -16.97
N LEU A 346 28.82 -4.23 -15.96
CA LEU A 346 29.57 -4.86 -14.87
C LEU A 346 28.91 -4.70 -13.50
N GLY A 347 27.90 -3.82 -13.40
CA GLY A 347 27.31 -3.42 -12.12
C GLY A 347 26.58 -4.55 -11.39
N ALA A 348 26.05 -5.54 -12.12
CA ALA A 348 25.41 -6.71 -11.51
C ALA A 348 26.39 -7.54 -10.65
N ASP A 349 27.68 -7.56 -10.98
CA ASP A 349 28.67 -8.32 -10.23
C ASP A 349 28.92 -7.69 -8.84
N SER A 350 28.83 -6.36 -8.70
CA SER A 350 28.99 -5.68 -7.41
C SER A 350 27.90 -6.06 -6.42
N VAL A 351 26.64 -6.07 -6.84
CA VAL A 351 25.52 -6.49 -5.97
C VAL A 351 25.62 -7.98 -5.66
N ARG A 352 26.01 -8.81 -6.63
CA ARG A 352 26.21 -10.25 -6.38
C ARG A 352 27.28 -10.51 -5.34
N GLU A 353 28.42 -9.81 -5.41
CA GLU A 353 29.48 -9.91 -4.39
C GLU A 353 28.97 -9.46 -3.01
N GLU A 354 28.13 -8.43 -2.95
CA GLU A 354 27.55 -7.92 -1.70
C GLU A 354 26.50 -8.86 -1.10
N ILE A 355 25.71 -9.55 -1.92
CA ILE A 355 24.69 -10.51 -1.45
C ILE A 355 25.19 -11.95 -1.38
N GLU A 356 26.40 -12.25 -1.93
CA GLU A 356 26.99 -13.58 -1.86
C GLU A 356 27.22 -14.02 -0.41
N GLY A 357 26.68 -15.18 -0.06
CA GLY A 357 26.79 -15.74 1.29
C GLY A 357 25.77 -15.20 2.30
N ILE A 358 24.83 -14.34 1.88
CA ILE A 358 23.67 -14.01 2.70
C ILE A 358 22.71 -15.21 2.66
N GLU A 359 22.17 -15.57 3.83
CA GLU A 359 21.18 -16.63 3.94
C GLU A 359 19.86 -16.19 3.30
N GLU A 360 19.33 -17.02 2.41
CA GLU A 360 18.00 -16.84 1.86
C GLU A 360 16.96 -17.01 2.95
N LEU A 361 15.95 -16.14 2.94
CA LEU A 361 14.84 -16.18 3.88
C LEU A 361 13.53 -16.50 3.14
N GLU A 362 12.72 -17.35 3.73
CA GLU A 362 11.34 -17.52 3.28
C GLU A 362 10.50 -16.28 3.60
N VAL A 363 9.72 -15.84 2.62
CA VAL A 363 8.81 -14.70 2.79
C VAL A 363 7.65 -15.10 3.69
N ALA A 364 7.48 -14.41 4.79
CA ALA A 364 6.32 -14.58 5.65
C ALA A 364 5.05 -14.03 4.98
N TYR A 365 3.97 -14.80 5.05
CA TYR A 365 2.67 -14.28 4.63
C TYR A 365 2.19 -13.19 5.60
N ARG A 366 1.34 -12.30 5.10
CA ARG A 366 0.83 -11.16 5.87
C ARG A 366 0.22 -11.55 7.22
N GLN A 367 -0.49 -12.65 7.29
CA GLN A 367 -1.11 -13.16 8.51
C GLN A 367 -0.13 -13.78 9.52
N GLU A 368 1.10 -14.09 9.11
CA GLU A 368 2.14 -14.65 9.97
C GLU A 368 2.93 -13.58 10.71
N ILE A 369 2.82 -12.31 10.26
CA ILE A 369 3.52 -11.20 10.88
C ILE A 369 2.95 -10.99 12.29
N GLN A 370 3.84 -10.88 13.27
CA GLN A 370 3.49 -10.66 14.67
C GLN A 370 4.04 -9.33 15.18
N THR A 371 3.35 -8.73 16.15
CA THR A 371 3.89 -7.59 16.89
C THR A 371 5.04 -8.01 17.80
N GLY A 372 6.04 -7.14 17.98
CA GLY A 372 7.21 -7.40 18.81
C GLY A 372 8.53 -7.06 18.11
N PRO A 373 9.66 -7.58 18.64
CA PRO A 373 10.97 -7.24 18.13
C PRO A 373 11.19 -7.79 16.71
N ALA A 374 11.78 -6.95 15.87
CA ALA A 374 12.20 -7.31 14.50
C ALA A 374 13.53 -6.63 14.16
N THR A 375 14.11 -6.96 13.01
CA THR A 375 15.40 -6.43 12.58
C THR A 375 15.27 -5.87 11.16
N ILE A 376 15.86 -4.70 10.93
CA ILE A 376 16.04 -4.12 9.60
C ILE A 376 17.52 -4.21 9.24
N LEU A 377 17.82 -4.71 8.04
CA LEU A 377 19.14 -4.67 7.45
C LEU A 377 19.33 -3.36 6.68
N SER A 378 20.51 -2.74 6.80
CA SER A 378 20.83 -1.55 6.00
C SER A 378 22.32 -1.34 5.87
N GLU A 379 22.75 -0.96 4.66
CA GLU A 379 24.15 -0.61 4.33
C GLU A 379 24.35 0.90 4.09
N ILE A 380 23.38 1.71 4.50
CA ILE A 380 23.39 3.17 4.29
C ILE A 380 24.65 3.88 4.83
N THR A 381 25.37 3.27 5.78
CA THR A 381 26.63 3.79 6.34
C THR A 381 27.88 3.21 5.68
N GLY A 382 27.75 2.46 4.59
CA GLY A 382 28.83 1.79 3.87
C GLY A 382 29.23 0.43 4.47
N GLU A 383 28.54 -0.03 5.49
CA GLU A 383 28.71 -1.36 6.10
C GLU A 383 27.32 -1.90 6.44
N ARG A 384 27.10 -3.20 6.22
CA ARG A 384 25.86 -3.88 6.60
C ARG A 384 25.70 -3.88 8.11
N LYS A 385 24.56 -3.36 8.55
CA LYS A 385 24.17 -3.31 9.97
C LYS A 385 22.76 -3.77 10.16
N GLU A 386 22.56 -4.39 11.31
CA GLU A 386 21.25 -4.77 11.83
C GLU A 386 20.72 -3.71 12.79
N TYR A 387 19.53 -3.20 12.52
CA TYR A 387 18.84 -2.25 13.38
C TYR A 387 17.66 -2.94 14.02
N GLN A 388 17.65 -2.97 15.36
CA GLN A 388 16.55 -3.52 16.12
C GLN A 388 15.37 -2.55 16.09
N ILE A 389 14.20 -3.06 15.77
CA ILE A 389 12.94 -2.32 15.74
C ILE A 389 11.89 -3.09 16.52
N GLU A 390 10.74 -2.47 16.78
CA GLU A 390 9.57 -3.10 17.35
C GLU A 390 8.36 -2.86 16.46
N ILE A 391 7.70 -3.96 16.04
CA ILE A 391 6.44 -3.88 15.32
C ILE A 391 5.34 -3.62 16.37
N GLU A 392 4.81 -2.40 16.38
CA GLU A 392 3.80 -1.98 17.37
C GLU A 392 2.39 -2.42 16.98
N LYS A 393 2.07 -2.38 15.68
CA LYS A 393 0.72 -2.65 15.20
C LYS A 393 0.74 -3.22 13.78
N ILE A 394 -0.19 -4.16 13.54
CA ILE A 394 -0.43 -4.77 12.23
C ILE A 394 -1.90 -4.57 11.87
N ASN A 395 -2.17 -4.09 10.65
CA ASN A 395 -3.51 -3.91 10.10
C ASN A 395 -3.72 -4.89 8.96
N LEU A 396 -4.38 -6.01 9.23
CA LEU A 396 -4.60 -7.07 8.21
C LEU A 396 -5.73 -6.73 7.21
N ASN A 397 -6.70 -5.92 7.62
CA ASN A 397 -7.93 -5.65 6.85
C ASN A 397 -7.99 -4.26 6.23
N ASN A 398 -6.92 -3.48 6.26
CA ASN A 398 -6.96 -2.13 5.71
C ASN A 398 -6.41 -2.14 4.27
N SER A 399 -7.29 -2.36 3.30
CA SER A 399 -6.96 -2.26 1.87
C SER A 399 -6.64 -0.83 1.43
N ASP A 400 -7.12 0.18 2.19
CA ASP A 400 -6.96 1.60 1.85
C ASP A 400 -5.70 2.22 2.48
N ALA A 401 -4.99 1.50 3.36
CA ALA A 401 -3.76 1.98 3.94
C ALA A 401 -2.57 1.38 3.19
N ASN A 402 -1.78 2.23 2.56
CA ASN A 402 -0.51 1.88 1.91
C ASN A 402 0.51 1.28 2.89
N LYS A 403 0.18 1.22 4.19
CA LYS A 403 1.04 0.71 5.27
C LYS A 403 0.26 -0.24 6.16
N SER A 404 0.59 -1.52 6.08
CA SER A 404 -0.03 -2.56 6.88
C SER A 404 0.57 -2.68 8.29
N MET A 405 1.74 -2.10 8.50
CA MET A 405 2.56 -2.28 9.70
C MET A 405 3.02 -0.92 10.24
N VAL A 406 3.01 -0.76 11.57
CA VAL A 406 3.57 0.40 12.28
C VAL A 406 4.76 -0.10 13.09
N ILE A 407 5.88 0.61 12.94
CA ILE A 407 7.18 0.32 13.55
C ILE A 407 7.54 1.47 14.49
#